data_98d8bc46a72c18ea9ba2d43c21686e87
#
_entry.id   98d8bc46a72c18ea9ba2d43c21686e87
#
_cell.length_a   1.000
_cell.length_b   1.000
_cell.length_c   1.000
_cell.angle_alpha   90.00
_cell.angle_beta   90.00
_cell.angle_gamma   90.00
#
_symmetry.space_group_name_H-M   'P 1'
#
loop_
_entity.id
_entity.type
_entity.pdbx_description
1 polymer ?
#
loop_
_entity_poly.entity_id
_entity_poly.type
_entity_poly.pdbx_seq_one_letter_code
_entity_poly.pdbx_strand_id
1 'polypeptide(L)'
;MNELQTFDYNGSQVRTVEKDGETWWVLSDVCKVLELSEARRTAERLDDDELTRVKLHSGGQNREMYVINESGLYNVILRSDKPQAKPFRKWVTSEVLPTIRKTGQYNTKLNKALEIKETNARVRLSNAFLKLAKVDTLSSEYKNILVAKAAEA
;
A
#
# COMPACT_ATOMS: atom_id res chain seq x y z
N MET A 1 -16.78 -14.45 -22.96
CA MET A 1 -16.37 -13.06 -23.29
C MET A 1 -15.71 -12.47 -22.06
N ASN A 2 -14.51 -11.98 -22.24
CA ASN A 2 -13.84 -11.25 -21.15
C ASN A 2 -14.45 -9.86 -21.05
N GLU A 3 -15.24 -9.60 -20.02
CA GLU A 3 -15.75 -8.26 -19.76
C GLU A 3 -14.59 -7.37 -19.36
N LEU A 4 -14.37 -6.31 -20.13
CA LEU A 4 -13.43 -5.24 -19.80
C LEU A 4 -14.02 -4.40 -18.66
N GLN A 5 -13.41 -4.50 -17.49
CA GLN A 5 -13.64 -3.56 -16.41
C GLN A 5 -12.53 -2.49 -16.42
N THR A 6 -12.88 -1.30 -16.01
CA THR A 6 -11.93 -0.19 -15.96
C THR A 6 -11.78 0.29 -14.52
N PHE A 7 -10.56 0.33 -14.02
CA PHE A 7 -10.22 0.94 -12.74
C PHE A 7 -9.65 2.34 -12.96
N ASP A 8 -10.09 3.30 -12.18
CA ASP A 8 -9.50 4.63 -12.15
C ASP A 8 -8.42 4.69 -11.06
N TYR A 9 -7.20 5.01 -11.46
CA TYR A 9 -6.09 5.27 -10.57
C TYR A 9 -5.58 6.69 -10.79
N ASN A 10 -5.91 7.60 -9.87
CA ASN A 10 -5.53 9.03 -9.94
C ASN A 10 -5.86 9.70 -11.28
N GLY A 11 -7.05 9.43 -11.83
CA GLY A 11 -7.49 9.96 -13.11
C GLY A 11 -6.96 9.22 -14.35
N SER A 12 -6.24 8.14 -14.16
CA SER A 12 -5.77 7.25 -15.23
C SER A 12 -6.55 5.95 -15.24
N GLN A 13 -7.12 5.59 -16.37
CA GLN A 13 -7.91 4.39 -16.52
C GLN A 13 -7.02 3.19 -16.83
N VAL A 14 -7.15 2.12 -16.04
CA VAL A 14 -6.50 0.83 -16.25
C VAL A 14 -7.56 -0.21 -16.56
N ARG A 15 -7.51 -0.77 -17.76
CA ARG A 15 -8.42 -1.84 -18.19
C ARG A 15 -8.03 -3.16 -17.56
N THR A 16 -9.02 -3.92 -17.13
CA THR A 16 -8.85 -5.26 -16.57
C THR A 16 -9.72 -6.27 -17.29
N VAL A 17 -9.30 -7.50 -17.26
CA VAL A 17 -10.08 -8.67 -17.73
C VAL A 17 -10.10 -9.71 -16.64
N GLU A 18 -11.17 -10.46 -16.56
CA GLU A 18 -11.26 -11.64 -15.71
C GLU A 18 -10.91 -12.88 -16.52
N LYS A 19 -9.99 -13.68 -16.02
CA LYS A 19 -9.56 -14.93 -16.62
C LYS A 19 -9.37 -15.98 -15.52
N ASP A 20 -10.03 -17.12 -15.65
CA ASP A 20 -9.93 -18.22 -14.70
C ASP A 20 -10.25 -17.84 -13.24
N GLY A 21 -11.17 -16.87 -13.04
CA GLY A 21 -11.54 -16.34 -11.74
C GLY A 21 -10.56 -15.36 -11.12
N GLU A 22 -9.55 -14.95 -11.87
CA GLU A 22 -8.55 -13.97 -11.46
C GLU A 22 -8.61 -12.70 -12.31
N THR A 23 -8.33 -11.55 -11.69
CA THR A 23 -8.25 -10.27 -12.39
C THR A 23 -6.88 -10.12 -13.04
N TRP A 24 -6.88 -9.75 -14.31
CA TRP A 24 -5.68 -9.45 -15.09
C TRP A 24 -5.72 -8.01 -15.59
N TRP A 25 -4.62 -7.31 -15.51
CA TRP A 25 -4.48 -5.89 -15.90
C TRP A 25 -3.80 -5.75 -17.25
N VAL A 26 -4.30 -4.83 -18.07
CA VAL A 26 -3.66 -4.51 -19.37
C VAL A 26 -2.33 -3.83 -19.11
N LEU A 27 -1.24 -4.47 -19.49
CA LEU A 27 0.13 -4.02 -19.19
C LEU A 27 0.43 -2.63 -19.74
N SER A 28 -0.04 -2.31 -20.94
CA SER A 28 0.18 -0.99 -21.54
C SER A 28 -0.47 0.15 -20.72
N ASP A 29 -1.59 -0.12 -20.07
CA ASP A 29 -2.25 0.87 -19.23
C ASP A 29 -1.52 1.04 -17.90
N VAL A 30 -1.05 -0.05 -17.31
CA VAL A 30 -0.19 -0.01 -16.11
C VAL A 30 1.10 0.77 -16.39
N CYS A 31 1.73 0.52 -17.53
CA CYS A 31 2.92 1.26 -17.94
C CYS A 31 2.67 2.76 -18.12
N LYS A 32 1.50 3.15 -18.64
CA LYS A 32 1.12 4.57 -18.74
C LYS A 32 1.00 5.23 -17.38
N VAL A 33 0.32 4.58 -16.43
CA VAL A 33 0.17 5.08 -15.05
C VAL A 33 1.53 5.28 -14.38
N LEU A 34 2.45 4.35 -14.59
CA LEU A 34 3.79 4.40 -14.02
C LEU A 34 4.79 5.20 -14.88
N GLU A 35 4.34 5.81 -15.99
CA GLU A 35 5.20 6.53 -16.95
C GLU A 35 6.38 5.70 -17.45
N LEU A 36 6.15 4.40 -17.63
CA LEU A 36 7.13 3.49 -18.23
C LEU A 36 7.02 3.54 -19.76
N SER A 37 8.12 3.87 -20.43
CA SER A 37 8.12 4.14 -21.86
C SER A 37 7.87 2.92 -22.74
N GLU A 38 8.16 1.71 -22.25
CA GLU A 38 8.12 0.50 -23.07
C GLU A 38 7.47 -0.70 -22.35
N ALA A 39 6.21 -0.95 -22.68
CA ALA A 39 5.49 -2.12 -22.18
C ALA A 39 6.16 -3.44 -22.56
N ARG A 40 6.81 -3.52 -23.73
CA ARG A 40 7.52 -4.72 -24.17
C ARG A 40 8.70 -5.07 -23.26
N ARG A 41 9.54 -4.08 -22.91
CA ARG A 41 10.65 -4.30 -21.98
C ARG A 41 10.18 -4.68 -20.58
N THR A 42 9.04 -4.13 -20.18
CA THR A 42 8.42 -4.52 -18.91
C THR A 42 7.92 -5.95 -18.97
N ALA A 43 7.30 -6.38 -20.06
CA ALA A 43 6.87 -7.76 -20.27
C ALA A 43 8.03 -8.76 -20.22
N GLU A 44 9.17 -8.44 -20.82
CA GLU A 44 10.36 -9.31 -20.84
C GLU A 44 11.00 -9.55 -19.46
N ARG A 45 10.59 -8.79 -18.43
CA ARG A 45 11.07 -8.91 -17.05
C ARG A 45 10.13 -9.69 -16.16
N LEU A 46 8.98 -10.07 -16.66
CA LEU A 46 7.98 -10.85 -15.93
C LEU A 46 8.15 -12.33 -16.20
N ASP A 47 7.76 -13.13 -15.22
CA ASP A 47 7.76 -14.57 -15.34
C ASP A 47 6.61 -15.06 -16.26
N ASP A 48 6.75 -16.23 -16.85
CA ASP A 48 5.80 -16.76 -17.84
C ASP A 48 4.38 -16.96 -17.26
N ASP A 49 4.27 -17.19 -15.96
CA ASP A 49 3.00 -17.31 -15.23
C ASP A 49 2.35 -15.97 -14.87
N GLU A 50 3.11 -14.88 -14.96
CA GLU A 50 2.64 -13.53 -14.65
C GLU A 50 2.11 -12.76 -15.87
N LEU A 51 2.38 -13.24 -17.07
CA LEU A 51 2.11 -12.56 -18.34
C LEU A 51 1.39 -13.48 -19.31
N THR A 52 0.35 -12.97 -19.95
CA THR A 52 -0.31 -13.65 -21.08
C THR A 52 -0.81 -12.65 -22.11
N ARG A 53 -1.28 -13.14 -23.23
CA ARG A 53 -1.89 -12.31 -24.28
C ARG A 53 -3.38 -12.64 -24.38
N VAL A 54 -4.16 -11.59 -24.53
CA VAL A 54 -5.61 -11.71 -24.76
C VAL A 54 -6.01 -10.82 -25.94
N LYS A 55 -7.03 -11.24 -26.66
CA LYS A 55 -7.65 -10.43 -27.71
C LYS A 55 -8.71 -9.53 -27.07
N LEU A 56 -8.50 -8.23 -27.15
CA LEU A 56 -9.41 -7.22 -26.64
C LEU A 56 -9.91 -6.32 -27.76
N HIS A 57 -11.17 -5.93 -27.68
CA HIS A 57 -11.75 -4.94 -28.56
C HIS A 57 -11.29 -3.54 -28.13
N SER A 58 -10.52 -2.88 -28.95
CA SER A 58 -10.01 -1.54 -28.65
C SER A 58 -9.91 -0.70 -29.94
N GLY A 59 -10.53 0.49 -29.92
CA GLY A 59 -10.51 1.41 -31.06
C GLY A 59 -11.18 0.84 -32.33
N GLY A 60 -12.26 0.06 -32.16
CA GLY A 60 -13.01 -0.55 -33.29
C GLY A 60 -12.36 -1.80 -33.89
N GLN A 61 -11.28 -2.30 -33.30
CA GLN A 61 -10.54 -3.47 -33.78
C GLN A 61 -10.22 -4.44 -32.64
N ASN A 62 -10.17 -5.73 -32.96
CA ASN A 62 -9.64 -6.73 -32.02
C ASN A 62 -8.10 -6.70 -32.08
N ARG A 63 -7.48 -6.40 -30.95
CA ARG A 63 -6.01 -6.36 -30.82
C ARG A 63 -5.54 -7.33 -29.76
N GLU A 64 -4.44 -8.01 -30.04
CA GLU A 64 -3.72 -8.75 -29.00
C GLU A 64 -3.02 -7.78 -28.07
N MET A 65 -3.29 -7.94 -26.76
CA MET A 65 -2.68 -7.13 -25.71
C MET A 65 -2.07 -8.03 -24.66
N TYR A 66 -0.95 -7.59 -24.10
CA TYR A 66 -0.39 -8.20 -22.89
C TYR A 66 -1.22 -7.83 -21.70
N VAL A 67 -1.57 -8.85 -20.90
CA VAL A 67 -2.17 -8.69 -19.58
C VAL A 67 -1.33 -9.39 -18.54
N ILE A 68 -1.30 -8.85 -17.34
CA ILE A 68 -0.54 -9.34 -16.21
C ILE A 68 -1.47 -9.65 -15.04
N ASN A 69 -1.16 -10.71 -14.31
CA ASN A 69 -1.87 -11.06 -13.09
C ASN A 69 -1.44 -10.18 -11.90
N GLU A 70 -1.98 -10.46 -10.72
CA GLU A 70 -1.69 -9.68 -9.52
C GLU A 70 -0.20 -9.75 -9.12
N SER A 71 0.42 -10.90 -9.21
CA SER A 71 1.87 -11.05 -8.98
C SER A 71 2.69 -10.21 -9.95
N GLY A 72 2.37 -10.26 -11.24
CA GLY A 72 3.01 -9.44 -12.27
C GLY A 72 2.82 -7.94 -12.03
N LEU A 73 1.62 -7.53 -11.62
CA LEU A 73 1.34 -6.13 -11.26
C LEU A 73 2.25 -5.64 -10.13
N TYR A 74 2.36 -6.40 -9.06
CA TYR A 74 3.23 -6.05 -7.92
C TYR A 74 4.70 -6.00 -8.34
N ASN A 75 5.17 -6.95 -9.14
CA ASN A 75 6.54 -6.96 -9.65
C ASN A 75 6.85 -5.72 -10.50
N VAL A 76 5.92 -5.29 -11.34
CA VAL A 76 6.10 -4.05 -12.13
C VAL A 76 6.20 -2.83 -11.22
N ILE A 77 5.32 -2.71 -10.23
CA ILE A 77 5.29 -1.58 -9.31
C ILE A 77 6.53 -1.57 -8.41
N LEU A 78 6.89 -2.70 -7.81
CA LEU A 78 8.01 -2.80 -6.88
C LEU A 78 9.38 -2.59 -7.56
N ARG A 79 9.50 -2.92 -8.84
CA ARG A 79 10.73 -2.68 -9.62
C ARG A 79 10.81 -1.29 -10.25
N SER A 80 9.70 -0.54 -10.25
CA SER A 80 9.67 0.79 -10.83
C SER A 80 10.41 1.80 -9.96
N ASP A 81 11.28 2.59 -10.55
CA ASP A 81 11.97 3.73 -9.92
C ASP A 81 11.18 5.04 -10.03
N LYS A 82 10.03 5.00 -10.70
CA LYS A 82 9.21 6.19 -10.94
C LYS A 82 8.58 6.73 -9.66
N PRO A 83 8.42 8.06 -9.54
CA PRO A 83 7.79 8.70 -8.38
C PRO A 83 6.39 8.17 -8.08
N GLN A 84 5.63 7.78 -9.11
CA GLN A 84 4.27 7.25 -8.97
C GLN A 84 4.23 5.90 -8.24
N ALA A 85 5.27 5.09 -8.35
CA ALA A 85 5.37 3.79 -7.68
C ALA A 85 5.92 3.89 -6.25
N LYS A 86 6.62 4.97 -5.91
CA LYS A 86 7.30 5.14 -4.62
C LYS A 86 6.37 5.07 -3.41
N PRO A 87 5.20 5.73 -3.36
CA PRO A 87 4.28 5.63 -2.22
C PRO A 87 3.80 4.19 -1.98
N PHE A 88 3.47 3.46 -3.04
CA PHE A 88 3.04 2.07 -2.93
C PHE A 88 4.16 1.17 -2.43
N ARG A 89 5.36 1.28 -2.99
CA ARG A 89 6.54 0.51 -2.51
C ARG A 89 6.81 0.77 -1.04
N LYS A 90 6.78 2.04 -0.63
CA LYS A 90 7.04 2.42 0.75
C LYS A 90 5.97 1.86 1.70
N TRP A 91 4.72 1.95 1.33
CA TRP A 91 3.62 1.38 2.11
C TRP A 91 3.75 -0.15 2.27
N VAL A 92 4.00 -0.87 1.17
CA VAL A 92 4.18 -2.33 1.22
C VAL A 92 5.37 -2.74 2.09
N THR A 93 6.52 -2.08 1.93
CA THR A 93 7.77 -2.46 2.60
C THR A 93 7.88 -1.98 4.05
N SER A 94 7.26 -0.86 4.40
CA SER A 94 7.33 -0.30 5.74
C SER A 94 6.12 -0.63 6.63
N GLU A 95 4.99 -1.00 6.05
CA GLU A 95 3.75 -1.27 6.80
C GLU A 95 3.20 -2.67 6.54
N VAL A 96 2.86 -3.00 5.28
CA VAL A 96 2.16 -4.25 4.96
C VAL A 96 2.99 -5.48 5.30
N LEU A 97 4.16 -5.62 4.71
CA LEU A 97 5.03 -6.77 4.94
C LEU A 97 5.52 -6.89 6.38
N PRO A 98 5.99 -5.81 7.04
CA PRO A 98 6.34 -5.90 8.45
C PRO A 98 5.17 -6.29 9.36
N THR A 99 3.96 -5.80 9.08
CA THR A 99 2.77 -6.16 9.85
C THR A 99 2.43 -7.64 9.68
N ILE A 100 2.43 -8.16 8.44
CA ILE A 100 2.20 -9.58 8.18
C ILE A 100 3.26 -10.45 8.86
N ARG A 101 4.52 -10.07 8.80
CA ARG A 101 5.61 -10.81 9.46
C ARG A 101 5.43 -10.88 10.97
N LYS A 102 4.98 -9.79 11.60
CA LYS A 102 4.83 -9.69 13.06
C LYS A 102 3.54 -10.35 13.56
N THR A 103 2.44 -10.21 12.83
CA THR A 103 1.09 -10.59 13.29
C THR A 103 0.47 -11.74 12.51
N GLY A 104 1.06 -12.12 11.37
CA GLY A 104 0.53 -13.15 10.47
C GLY A 104 -0.57 -12.67 9.53
N GLN A 105 -1.04 -11.43 9.64
CA GLN A 105 -2.10 -10.87 8.81
C GLN A 105 -1.99 -9.35 8.65
N TYR A 106 -2.61 -8.83 7.60
CA TYR A 106 -2.80 -7.38 7.41
C TYR A 106 -4.31 -7.08 7.35
N ASN A 107 -4.78 -6.27 8.28
CA ASN A 107 -6.17 -5.84 8.35
C ASN A 107 -6.24 -4.35 8.66
N THR A 108 -6.63 -3.56 7.67
CA THR A 108 -6.68 -2.10 7.77
C THR A 108 -7.55 -1.59 8.91
N LYS A 109 -8.68 -2.26 9.17
CA LYS A 109 -9.58 -1.89 10.28
C LYS A 109 -8.97 -2.22 11.64
N LEU A 110 -8.33 -3.38 11.75
CA LEU A 110 -7.68 -3.83 12.99
C LEU A 110 -6.45 -3.00 13.30
N ASN A 111 -5.61 -2.72 12.30
CA ASN A 111 -4.41 -1.90 12.45
C ASN A 111 -4.77 -0.49 12.91
N LYS A 112 -5.78 0.13 12.30
CA LYS A 112 -6.28 1.45 12.71
C LYS A 112 -6.86 1.46 14.13
N ALA A 113 -7.54 0.39 14.53
CA ALA A 113 -8.06 0.25 15.89
C ALA A 113 -6.94 0.04 16.92
N LEU A 114 -5.88 -0.69 16.59
CA LEU A 114 -4.69 -0.86 17.44
C LEU A 114 -3.93 0.45 17.61
N GLU A 115 -3.72 1.20 16.53
CA GLU A 115 -3.09 2.52 16.56
C GLU A 115 -3.85 3.50 17.46
N ILE A 116 -5.18 3.52 17.37
CA ILE A 116 -6.04 4.33 18.25
C ILE A 116 -5.90 3.87 19.71
N LYS A 117 -5.86 2.56 19.99
CA LYS A 117 -5.68 2.04 21.35
C LYS A 117 -4.33 2.43 21.94
N GLU A 118 -3.25 2.31 21.18
CA GLU A 118 -1.91 2.72 21.60
C GLU A 118 -1.83 4.22 21.88
N THR A 119 -2.40 5.05 20.99
CA THR A 119 -2.47 6.50 21.18
C THR A 119 -3.26 6.85 22.44
N ASN A 120 -4.42 6.23 22.66
CA ASN A 120 -5.23 6.45 23.86
C ASN A 120 -4.50 5.99 25.14
N ALA A 121 -3.77 4.88 25.09
CA ALA A 121 -2.95 4.43 26.22
C ALA A 121 -1.84 5.43 26.55
N ARG A 122 -1.14 5.96 25.56
CA ARG A 122 -0.11 7.01 25.72
C ARG A 122 -0.70 8.29 26.32
N VAL A 123 -1.86 8.73 25.83
CA VAL A 123 -2.56 9.92 26.37
C VAL A 123 -2.97 9.70 27.83
N ARG A 124 -3.49 8.52 28.18
CA ARG A 124 -3.85 8.19 29.56
C ARG A 124 -2.63 8.21 30.49
N LEU A 125 -1.51 7.64 30.03
CA LEU A 125 -0.26 7.60 30.79
C LEU A 125 0.31 9.02 30.96
N SER A 126 0.33 9.82 29.92
CA SER A 126 0.73 11.23 29.97
C SER A 126 -0.10 12.03 30.96
N ASN A 127 -1.43 11.88 30.95
CA ASN A 127 -2.33 12.55 31.88
C ASN A 127 -2.10 12.08 33.33
N ALA A 128 -1.78 10.81 33.56
CA ALA A 128 -1.46 10.29 34.89
C ALA A 128 -0.16 10.91 35.42
N PHE A 129 0.90 11.02 34.62
CA PHE A 129 2.15 11.71 34.99
C PHE A 129 1.91 13.20 35.32
N LEU A 130 1.11 13.89 34.51
CA LEU A 130 0.78 15.29 34.75
C LEU A 130 -0.03 15.48 36.05
N LYS A 131 -0.94 14.57 36.38
CA LYS A 131 -1.66 14.59 37.68
C LYS A 131 -0.72 14.42 38.84
N LEU A 132 0.22 13.47 38.77
CA LEU A 132 1.23 13.26 39.82
C LEU A 132 2.14 14.48 39.99
N ALA A 133 2.52 15.14 38.89
CA ALA A 133 3.32 16.34 38.92
C ALA A 133 2.63 17.55 39.60
N LYS A 134 1.30 17.55 39.71
CA LYS A 134 0.51 18.60 40.40
C LYS A 134 0.29 18.35 41.88
N VAL A 135 0.79 17.24 42.42
CA VAL A 135 0.69 16.94 43.86
C VAL A 135 1.66 17.83 44.63
N ASP A 136 1.16 18.64 45.54
CA ASP A 136 1.95 19.63 46.29
C ASP A 136 3.04 19.07 47.19
N THR A 137 2.90 17.79 47.57
CA THR A 137 3.85 17.06 48.42
C THR A 137 5.14 16.64 47.70
N LEU A 138 5.16 16.71 46.37
CA LEU A 138 6.36 16.36 45.58
C LEU A 138 7.35 17.52 45.52
N SER A 139 8.65 17.20 45.63
CA SER A 139 9.71 18.21 45.39
C SER A 139 9.67 18.68 43.94
N SER A 140 10.17 19.92 43.70
CA SER A 140 10.22 20.50 42.36
C SER A 140 10.98 19.62 41.37
N GLU A 141 12.01 18.92 41.84
CA GLU A 141 12.83 18.03 41.04
C GLU A 141 12.03 16.81 40.52
N TYR A 142 11.26 16.17 41.39
CA TYR A 142 10.37 15.06 41.00
C TYR A 142 9.25 15.51 40.09
N LYS A 143 8.69 16.70 40.31
CA LYS A 143 7.68 17.28 39.42
C LYS A 143 8.21 17.46 38.02
N ASN A 144 9.43 17.95 37.87
CA ASN A 144 10.07 18.12 36.56
C ASN A 144 10.33 16.79 35.83
N ILE A 145 10.76 15.77 36.58
CA ILE A 145 10.93 14.40 36.00
C ILE A 145 9.61 13.85 35.52
N LEU A 146 8.52 13.99 36.29
CA LEU A 146 7.19 13.53 35.90
C LEU A 146 6.64 14.24 34.66
N VAL A 147 6.86 15.56 34.54
CA VAL A 147 6.48 16.33 33.37
C VAL A 147 7.29 15.91 32.14
N ALA A 148 8.60 15.70 32.29
CA ALA A 148 9.45 15.20 31.21
C ALA A 148 8.98 13.82 30.72
N LYS A 149 8.67 12.90 31.61
CA LYS A 149 8.14 11.57 31.25
C LYS A 149 6.75 11.62 30.60
N ALA A 150 5.92 12.57 30.98
CA ALA A 150 4.64 12.79 30.33
C ALA A 150 4.78 13.26 28.86
N ALA A 151 5.83 14.02 28.54
CA ALA A 151 6.13 14.47 27.20
C ALA A 151 6.68 13.34 26.29
N GLU A 152 7.30 12.31 26.89
CA GLU A 152 7.82 11.14 26.18
C GLU A 152 6.74 10.03 25.94
N ALA A 153 5.65 10.09 26.68
CA ALA A 153 4.55 9.16 26.59
C ALA A 153 3.61 9.49 25.42
#